data_cd6a9f56e170fc1cf60d6f22361e0053
#
_entry.id   cd6a9f56e170fc1cf60d6f22361e0053
#
_cell.length_a   1.000
_cell.length_b   1.000
_cell.length_c   1.000
_cell.angle_alpha   90.00
_cell.angle_beta   90.00
_cell.angle_gamma   90.00
#
_symmetry.space_group_name_H-M   'P 1'
#
loop_
_entity.id
_entity.type
_entity.pdbx_description
1 polymer ?
#
loop_
_entity_poly.entity_id
_entity_poly.type
_entity_poly.pdbx_seq_one_letter_code
_entity_poly.pdbx_strand_id
1 'polypeptide(L)'
;MALNTLLQTKECDNFQLVRIIPMIRYVENQDKTAWYALDHDLPETSFDEKVRNRQGYVCVEDGRVIGILRYNLFWDSIPFCNMLHIDKEYQGKGYGKQLMDRWEQDMKSSGYGMVMTSTQVNEDAQHFYRKLGYKDSGGFVVDIPGYEQPLELILMKAI
;
A
#
# COMPACT_ATOMS: atom_id res chain seq x y z
N MET A 1 64.49 -8.85 30.98
CA MET A 1 63.14 -8.67 31.47
C MET A 1 62.34 -7.98 30.40
N ALA A 2 61.50 -8.73 29.72
CA ALA A 2 60.69 -8.25 28.61
C ALA A 2 59.26 -8.01 29.12
N LEU A 3 58.76 -6.78 28.98
CA LEU A 3 57.34 -6.49 29.16
C LEU A 3 56.67 -6.53 27.78
N ASN A 4 55.86 -7.58 27.62
CA ASN A 4 54.89 -7.67 26.50
C ASN A 4 53.67 -6.81 26.84
N THR A 5 53.48 -5.75 26.07
CA THR A 5 52.23 -4.97 26.08
C THR A 5 51.35 -5.47 24.96
N LEU A 6 50.31 -6.24 25.29
CA LEU A 6 49.24 -6.65 24.41
C LEU A 6 48.40 -5.43 24.00
N LEU A 7 48.47 -5.07 22.76
CA LEU A 7 47.52 -4.17 22.09
C LEU A 7 46.24 -4.98 21.78
N GLN A 8 45.20 -4.76 22.58
CA GLN A 8 43.86 -5.18 22.24
C GLN A 8 43.32 -4.24 21.14
N THR A 9 43.27 -4.73 19.93
CA THR A 9 42.50 -4.10 18.87
C THR A 9 41.02 -4.33 19.14
N LYS A 10 40.31 -3.26 19.52
CA LYS A 10 38.83 -3.23 19.47
C LYS A 10 38.42 -3.22 18.00
N GLU A 11 37.96 -4.34 17.52
CA GLU A 11 37.16 -4.38 16.29
C GLU A 11 35.86 -3.63 16.58
N CYS A 12 35.72 -2.46 15.99
CA CYS A 12 34.45 -1.76 15.90
C CYS A 12 33.62 -2.48 14.83
N ASP A 13 32.69 -3.29 15.27
CA ASP A 13 31.62 -3.81 14.42
C ASP A 13 30.78 -2.65 13.89
N ASN A 14 31.16 -2.16 12.72
CA ASN A 14 30.35 -1.28 11.90
C ASN A 14 29.23 -2.12 11.26
N PHE A 15 28.22 -2.50 12.05
CA PHE A 15 26.94 -2.90 11.51
C PHE A 15 26.28 -1.66 10.89
N GLN A 16 26.65 -1.38 9.65
CA GLN A 16 25.82 -0.54 8.80
C GLN A 16 24.48 -1.28 8.65
N LEU A 17 23.46 -0.78 9.33
CA LEU A 17 22.08 -1.14 9.04
C LEU A 17 21.82 -0.83 7.57
N VAL A 18 21.99 -1.83 6.71
CA VAL A 18 21.56 -1.75 5.32
C VAL A 18 20.05 -1.54 5.39
N ARG A 19 19.60 -0.33 5.13
CA ARG A 19 18.19 -0.01 5.06
C ARG A 19 17.65 -0.75 3.85
N ILE A 20 17.01 -1.89 4.07
CA ILE A 20 16.36 -2.66 3.01
C ILE A 20 15.24 -1.75 2.49
N ILE A 21 15.40 -1.29 1.26
CA ILE A 21 14.38 -0.50 0.58
C ILE A 21 13.38 -1.50 -0.01
N PRO A 22 12.11 -1.46 0.39
CA PRO A 22 11.13 -2.38 -0.16
C PRO A 22 10.95 -2.12 -1.66
N MET A 23 10.80 -3.18 -2.42
CA MET A 23 10.51 -3.08 -3.85
C MET A 23 9.00 -2.98 -4.06
N ILE A 24 8.56 -1.86 -4.67
CA ILE A 24 7.17 -1.70 -5.08
C ILE A 24 7.10 -1.84 -6.60
N ARG A 25 6.27 -2.78 -7.05
CA ARG A 25 6.07 -3.08 -8.47
C ARG A 25 4.62 -3.45 -8.77
N TYR A 26 4.27 -3.49 -10.03
CA TYR A 26 3.00 -4.07 -10.45
C TYR A 26 2.90 -5.54 -10.04
N VAL A 27 1.69 -5.96 -9.73
CA VAL A 27 1.38 -7.36 -9.42
C VAL A 27 1.56 -8.22 -10.67
N GLU A 28 2.06 -9.44 -10.49
CA GLU A 28 2.27 -10.45 -11.53
C GLU A 28 1.52 -11.74 -11.17
N ASN A 29 1.32 -12.64 -12.15
CA ASN A 29 0.61 -13.90 -11.95
C ASN A 29 1.20 -14.77 -10.83
N GLN A 30 2.52 -14.72 -10.66
CA GLN A 30 3.23 -15.46 -9.59
C GLN A 30 2.88 -14.97 -8.19
N ASP A 31 2.36 -13.75 -8.04
CA ASP A 31 2.00 -13.18 -6.75
C ASP A 31 0.63 -13.64 -6.24
N LYS A 32 -0.15 -14.37 -7.04
CA LYS A 32 -1.56 -14.71 -6.76
C LYS A 32 -1.77 -15.29 -5.36
N THR A 33 -0.96 -16.26 -4.97
CA THR A 33 -1.07 -16.88 -3.64
C THR A 33 -0.79 -15.90 -2.51
N ALA A 34 0.27 -15.10 -2.65
CA ALA A 34 0.62 -14.09 -1.65
C ALA A 34 -0.40 -12.94 -1.61
N TRP A 35 -0.98 -12.59 -2.77
CA TRP A 35 -2.06 -11.61 -2.86
C TRP A 35 -3.26 -12.01 -2.02
N TYR A 36 -3.77 -13.23 -2.22
CA TYR A 36 -4.96 -13.70 -1.49
C TYR A 36 -4.72 -14.01 0.00
N ALA A 37 -3.48 -14.04 0.44
CA ALA A 37 -3.17 -14.02 1.87
C ALA A 37 -3.42 -12.64 2.52
N LEU A 38 -3.52 -11.56 1.71
CA LEU A 38 -3.69 -10.17 2.15
C LEU A 38 -5.01 -9.54 1.71
N ASP A 39 -5.59 -9.98 0.59
CA ASP A 39 -6.87 -9.46 0.04
C ASP A 39 -7.85 -10.62 -0.16
N HIS A 40 -8.80 -10.74 0.75
CA HIS A 40 -9.83 -11.79 0.68
C HIS A 40 -11.09 -11.34 -0.08
N ASP A 41 -11.18 -10.05 -0.44
CA ASP A 41 -12.38 -9.46 -1.03
C ASP A 41 -12.36 -9.46 -2.56
N LEU A 42 -11.18 -9.59 -3.18
CA LEU A 42 -11.07 -9.62 -4.63
C LEU A 42 -11.55 -10.97 -5.18
N PRO A 43 -12.60 -11.02 -6.03
CA PRO A 43 -13.00 -12.27 -6.70
C PRO A 43 -11.83 -12.86 -7.50
N GLU A 44 -11.66 -14.18 -7.46
CA GLU A 44 -10.56 -14.85 -8.17
C GLU A 44 -10.55 -14.57 -9.68
N THR A 45 -11.72 -14.41 -10.28
CA THR A 45 -11.89 -14.06 -11.70
C THR A 45 -11.34 -12.66 -12.03
N SER A 46 -11.21 -11.78 -11.05
CA SER A 46 -10.77 -10.39 -11.23
C SER A 46 -9.26 -10.22 -11.07
N PHE A 47 -8.55 -11.18 -10.48
CA PHE A 47 -7.10 -11.08 -10.27
C PHE A 47 -6.34 -10.94 -11.60
N ASP A 48 -6.64 -11.82 -12.56
CA ASP A 48 -5.97 -11.83 -13.86
C ASP A 48 -6.22 -10.52 -14.65
N GLU A 49 -7.40 -9.89 -14.42
CA GLU A 49 -7.70 -8.56 -14.98
C GLU A 49 -6.83 -7.48 -14.32
N LYS A 50 -6.63 -7.54 -13.00
CA LYS A 50 -5.74 -6.60 -12.30
C LYS A 50 -4.30 -6.69 -12.80
N VAL A 51 -3.81 -7.90 -13.06
CA VAL A 51 -2.48 -8.13 -13.66
C VAL A 51 -2.43 -7.54 -15.07
N ARG A 52 -3.38 -7.92 -15.94
CA ARG A 52 -3.41 -7.51 -17.34
C ARG A 52 -3.49 -6.00 -17.51
N ASN A 53 -4.32 -5.35 -16.70
CA ASN A 53 -4.58 -3.91 -16.77
C ASN A 53 -3.61 -3.08 -15.92
N ARG A 54 -2.63 -3.71 -15.26
CA ARG A 54 -1.71 -3.04 -14.32
C ARG A 54 -2.44 -2.25 -13.23
N GLN A 55 -3.52 -2.83 -12.71
CA GLN A 55 -4.37 -2.22 -11.67
C GLN A 55 -4.11 -2.79 -10.27
N GLY A 56 -2.95 -3.36 -10.06
CA GLY A 56 -2.51 -3.89 -8.76
C GLY A 56 -1.01 -3.67 -8.56
N TYR A 57 -0.63 -3.43 -7.32
CA TYR A 57 0.76 -3.28 -6.87
C TYR A 57 1.03 -4.22 -5.71
N VAL A 58 2.27 -4.66 -5.61
CA VAL A 58 2.80 -5.37 -4.45
C VAL A 58 3.99 -4.62 -3.87
N CYS A 59 4.09 -4.64 -2.55
CA CYS A 59 5.26 -4.22 -1.79
C CYS A 59 6.01 -5.48 -1.36
N VAL A 60 7.26 -5.61 -1.75
CA VAL A 60 8.09 -6.80 -1.50
C VAL A 60 9.27 -6.42 -0.63
N GLU A 61 9.45 -7.13 0.49
CA GLU A 61 10.62 -7.03 1.36
C GLU A 61 11.18 -8.44 1.57
N ASP A 62 12.48 -8.61 1.41
CA ASP A 62 13.19 -9.90 1.52
C ASP A 62 12.54 -11.04 0.72
N GLY A 63 12.03 -10.72 -0.48
CA GLY A 63 11.37 -11.68 -1.35
C GLY A 63 9.93 -12.04 -0.96
N ARG A 64 9.40 -11.48 0.13
CA ARG A 64 8.02 -11.69 0.59
C ARG A 64 7.14 -10.50 0.20
N VAL A 65 5.95 -10.77 -0.31
CA VAL A 65 4.91 -9.75 -0.47
C VAL A 65 4.35 -9.40 0.91
N ILE A 66 4.56 -8.15 1.32
CA ILE A 66 4.17 -7.62 2.63
C ILE A 66 3.05 -6.58 2.57
N GLY A 67 2.66 -6.19 1.37
CA GLY A 67 1.58 -5.23 1.17
C GLY A 67 1.08 -5.22 -0.26
N ILE A 68 -0.13 -4.78 -0.43
CA ILE A 68 -0.84 -4.73 -1.71
C ILE A 68 -1.61 -3.42 -1.85
N LEU A 69 -1.80 -2.99 -3.10
CA LEU A 69 -2.72 -1.94 -3.49
C LEU A 69 -3.42 -2.36 -4.76
N ARG A 70 -4.74 -2.19 -4.83
CA ARG A 70 -5.50 -2.33 -6.08
C ARG A 70 -6.39 -1.12 -6.32
N TYR A 71 -6.61 -0.83 -7.60
CA TYR A 71 -7.48 0.26 -8.03
C TYR A 71 -8.30 -0.12 -9.25
N ASN A 72 -9.28 0.68 -9.56
CA ASN A 72 -9.99 0.73 -10.84
C ASN A 72 -10.20 2.19 -11.25
N LEU A 73 -10.86 2.42 -12.37
CA LEU A 73 -11.29 3.75 -12.78
C LEU A 73 -12.74 3.97 -12.36
N PHE A 74 -12.98 4.93 -11.47
CA PHE A 74 -14.30 5.40 -11.14
C PHE A 74 -14.80 6.34 -12.25
N TRP A 75 -16.03 6.14 -12.72
CA TRP A 75 -16.56 6.81 -13.90
C TRP A 75 -15.64 6.71 -15.13
N ASP A 76 -14.97 5.57 -15.29
CA ASP A 76 -14.05 5.29 -16.39
C ASP A 76 -12.86 6.26 -16.52
N SER A 77 -12.69 7.20 -15.60
CA SER A 77 -11.74 8.32 -15.74
C SER A 77 -10.96 8.69 -14.50
N ILE A 78 -11.38 8.30 -13.30
CA ILE A 78 -10.74 8.70 -12.05
C ILE A 78 -10.12 7.48 -11.37
N PRO A 79 -8.80 7.39 -11.20
CA PRO A 79 -8.19 6.30 -10.45
C PRO A 79 -8.70 6.25 -9.01
N PHE A 80 -9.30 5.13 -8.63
CA PHE A 80 -9.91 4.88 -7.34
C PHE A 80 -9.23 3.69 -6.66
N CYS A 81 -8.49 3.96 -5.59
CA CYS A 81 -7.88 2.92 -4.77
C CYS A 81 -8.97 2.18 -3.98
N ASN A 82 -9.21 0.93 -4.37
CA ASN A 82 -10.21 0.07 -3.75
C ASN A 82 -9.71 -0.66 -2.51
N MET A 83 -8.40 -0.91 -2.46
CA MET A 83 -7.76 -1.66 -1.39
C MET A 83 -6.32 -1.20 -1.23
N LEU A 84 -5.93 -0.92 -0.01
CA LEU A 84 -4.55 -0.79 0.44
C LEU A 84 -4.42 -1.62 1.72
N HIS A 85 -3.59 -2.65 1.68
CA HIS A 85 -3.36 -3.48 2.85
C HIS A 85 -1.87 -3.74 3.04
N ILE A 86 -1.41 -3.63 4.27
CA ILE A 86 -0.06 -3.99 4.71
C ILE A 86 -0.19 -5.09 5.75
N ASP A 87 0.57 -6.16 5.59
CA ASP A 87 0.67 -7.23 6.58
C ASP A 87 0.92 -6.65 7.97
N LYS A 88 0.20 -7.14 8.96
CA LYS A 88 0.14 -6.59 10.32
C LYS A 88 1.53 -6.40 10.96
N GLU A 89 2.46 -7.32 10.70
CA GLU A 89 3.83 -7.25 11.23
C GLU A 89 4.66 -6.11 10.61
N TYR A 90 4.21 -5.57 9.49
CA TYR A 90 4.88 -4.53 8.71
C TYR A 90 4.17 -3.17 8.78
N GLN A 91 3.04 -3.08 9.47
CA GLN A 91 2.33 -1.82 9.67
C GLN A 91 3.14 -0.82 10.52
N GLY A 92 2.83 0.48 10.38
CA GLY A 92 3.51 1.54 11.12
C GLY A 92 4.92 1.88 10.63
N LYS A 93 5.46 1.17 9.64
CA LYS A 93 6.82 1.35 9.10
C LYS A 93 6.87 2.21 7.83
N GLY A 94 5.74 2.76 7.40
CA GLY A 94 5.66 3.66 6.24
C GLY A 94 5.42 2.98 4.89
N TYR A 95 5.24 1.66 4.82
CA TYR A 95 5.03 0.93 3.57
C TYR A 95 3.73 1.31 2.86
N GLY A 96 2.66 1.54 3.60
CA GLY A 96 1.40 2.01 3.03
C GLY A 96 1.54 3.36 2.33
N LYS A 97 2.28 4.31 2.95
CA LYS A 97 2.59 5.58 2.30
C LYS A 97 3.40 5.38 1.02
N GLN A 98 4.42 4.53 1.03
CA GLN A 98 5.24 4.27 -0.14
C GLN A 98 4.44 3.65 -1.30
N LEU A 99 3.49 2.74 -1.01
CA LEU A 99 2.57 2.19 -2.00
C LEU A 99 1.68 3.28 -2.62
N MET A 100 1.10 4.14 -1.78
CA MET A 100 0.29 5.27 -2.25
C MET A 100 1.11 6.25 -3.09
N ASP A 101 2.29 6.65 -2.61
CA ASP A 101 3.19 7.57 -3.33
C ASP A 101 3.54 7.02 -4.72
N ARG A 102 3.86 5.72 -4.82
CA ARG A 102 4.17 5.07 -6.09
C ARG A 102 2.97 5.04 -7.02
N TRP A 103 1.82 4.62 -6.54
CA TRP A 103 0.59 4.60 -7.32
C TRP A 103 0.19 6.00 -7.81
N GLU A 104 0.19 7.00 -6.93
CA GLU A 104 -0.11 8.40 -7.28
C GLU A 104 0.84 8.94 -8.36
N GLN A 105 2.15 8.62 -8.24
CA GLN A 105 3.13 9.03 -9.24
C GLN A 105 2.88 8.38 -10.60
N ASP A 106 2.55 7.09 -10.63
CA ASP A 106 2.22 6.38 -11.87
C ASP A 106 0.93 6.94 -12.49
N MET A 107 -0.09 7.27 -11.68
CA MET A 107 -1.32 7.90 -12.15
C MET A 107 -1.06 9.28 -12.73
N LYS A 108 -0.28 10.11 -12.05
CA LYS A 108 0.13 11.42 -12.55
C LYS A 108 0.89 11.30 -13.87
N SER A 109 1.83 10.38 -13.96
CA SER A 109 2.60 10.11 -15.19
C SER A 109 1.72 9.62 -16.35
N SER A 110 0.59 9.01 -16.03
CA SER A 110 -0.43 8.57 -17.00
C SER A 110 -1.42 9.68 -17.39
N GLY A 111 -1.25 10.91 -16.84
CA GLY A 111 -2.04 12.07 -17.21
C GLY A 111 -3.28 12.32 -16.34
N TYR A 112 -3.46 11.58 -15.25
CA TYR A 112 -4.55 11.85 -14.31
C TYR A 112 -4.20 13.04 -13.41
N GLY A 113 -5.18 13.94 -13.20
CA GLY A 113 -5.01 15.13 -12.35
C GLY A 113 -5.49 14.94 -10.92
N MET A 114 -6.20 13.83 -10.64
CA MET A 114 -6.68 13.52 -9.30
C MET A 114 -6.81 12.00 -9.10
N VAL A 115 -6.86 11.60 -7.84
CA VAL A 115 -7.09 10.23 -7.39
C VAL A 115 -8.13 10.20 -6.28
N MET A 116 -8.76 9.05 -6.11
CA MET A 116 -9.79 8.81 -5.11
C MET A 116 -9.47 7.59 -4.27
N THR A 117 -10.06 7.55 -3.07
CA THR A 117 -10.21 6.35 -2.23
C THR A 117 -11.45 6.50 -1.37
N SER A 118 -11.83 5.43 -0.68
CA SER A 118 -12.86 5.47 0.35
C SER A 118 -12.47 4.67 1.58
N THR A 119 -13.16 4.91 2.68
CA THR A 119 -13.03 4.17 3.93
C THR A 119 -14.27 4.40 4.79
N GLN A 120 -14.61 3.47 5.66
CA GLN A 120 -15.71 3.67 6.58
C GLN A 120 -15.36 4.72 7.66
N VAL A 121 -16.37 5.49 8.07
CA VAL A 121 -16.18 6.59 9.03
C VAL A 121 -15.65 6.14 10.40
N ASN A 122 -15.80 4.90 10.76
CA ASN A 122 -15.31 4.30 12.00
C ASN A 122 -13.93 3.64 11.88
N GLU A 123 -13.27 3.73 10.71
CA GLU A 123 -11.93 3.18 10.47
C GLU A 123 -10.84 4.24 10.64
N ASP A 124 -9.69 3.83 11.18
CA ASP A 124 -8.51 4.70 11.33
C ASP A 124 -7.86 5.08 9.99
N ALA A 125 -8.18 4.35 8.92
CA ALA A 125 -7.68 4.61 7.58
C ALA A 125 -8.02 6.03 7.08
N GLN A 126 -9.15 6.62 7.50
CA GLN A 126 -9.49 8.01 7.21
C GLN A 126 -8.38 9.00 7.63
N HIS A 127 -7.77 8.77 8.80
CA HIS A 127 -6.70 9.63 9.32
C HIS A 127 -5.40 9.45 8.54
N PHE A 128 -5.12 8.24 8.08
CA PHE A 128 -3.99 7.95 7.21
C PHE A 128 -4.10 8.69 5.88
N TYR A 129 -5.25 8.61 5.20
CA TYR A 129 -5.44 9.31 3.93
C TYR A 129 -5.39 10.84 4.07
N ARG A 130 -6.00 11.41 5.12
CA ARG A 130 -5.91 12.86 5.37
C ARG A 130 -4.46 13.32 5.59
N LYS A 131 -3.63 12.53 6.28
CA LYS A 131 -2.19 12.81 6.42
C LYS A 131 -1.43 12.77 5.09
N LEU A 132 -1.90 12.01 4.11
CA LEU A 132 -1.36 11.97 2.76
C LEU A 132 -1.89 13.12 1.87
N GLY A 133 -2.74 14.01 2.39
CA GLY A 133 -3.29 15.16 1.68
C GLY A 133 -4.62 14.91 0.98
N TYR A 134 -5.27 13.77 1.22
CA TYR A 134 -6.63 13.53 0.76
C TYR A 134 -7.61 14.39 1.55
N LYS A 135 -8.64 14.87 0.86
CA LYS A 135 -9.71 15.69 1.43
C LYS A 135 -11.03 14.97 1.36
N ASP A 136 -11.83 15.10 2.41
CA ASP A 136 -13.21 14.61 2.44
C ASP A 136 -14.00 15.25 1.30
N SER A 137 -14.61 14.42 0.48
CA SER A 137 -15.30 14.86 -0.75
C SER A 137 -16.75 14.35 -0.82
N GLY A 138 -17.25 13.84 0.28
CA GLY A 138 -18.59 13.32 0.42
C GLY A 138 -18.60 11.92 1.00
N GLY A 139 -19.71 11.23 0.82
CA GLY A 139 -19.89 9.87 1.30
C GLY A 139 -21.26 9.33 0.95
N PHE A 140 -21.49 8.06 1.23
CA PHE A 140 -22.79 7.43 1.05
C PHE A 140 -23.07 6.44 2.17
N VAL A 141 -24.36 6.23 2.40
CA VAL A 141 -24.87 5.24 3.36
C VAL A 141 -25.44 4.07 2.58
N VAL A 142 -25.06 2.86 2.98
CA VAL A 142 -25.71 1.65 2.50
C VAL A 142 -26.65 1.16 3.60
N ASP A 143 -27.94 1.45 3.43
CA ASP A 143 -29.03 1.05 4.33
C ASP A 143 -29.97 0.08 3.58
N ILE A 144 -29.39 -1.01 3.07
CA ILE A 144 -30.09 -2.06 2.34
C ILE A 144 -30.04 -3.32 3.20
N PRO A 145 -31.19 -3.97 3.50
CA PRO A 145 -31.23 -5.16 4.33
C PRO A 145 -30.21 -6.23 3.92
N GLY A 146 -29.31 -6.59 4.84
CA GLY A 146 -28.23 -7.55 4.64
C GLY A 146 -26.92 -6.96 4.06
N TYR A 147 -26.89 -5.66 3.79
CA TYR A 147 -25.70 -4.94 3.28
C TYR A 147 -25.39 -3.66 4.08
N GLU A 148 -26.04 -3.49 5.23
CA GLU A 148 -25.86 -2.29 6.05
C GLU A 148 -24.40 -2.16 6.47
N GLN A 149 -23.88 -0.94 6.35
CA GLN A 149 -22.53 -0.59 6.80
C GLN A 149 -22.47 0.84 7.32
N PRO A 150 -21.44 1.21 8.09
CA PRO A 150 -21.17 2.59 8.46
C PRO A 150 -21.05 3.48 7.22
N LEU A 151 -21.22 4.80 7.42
CA LEU A 151 -21.03 5.78 6.35
C LEU A 151 -19.67 5.57 5.67
N GLU A 152 -19.69 5.37 4.36
CA GLU A 152 -18.50 5.31 3.52
C GLU A 152 -18.09 6.74 3.16
N LEU A 153 -16.91 7.15 3.63
CA LEU A 153 -16.31 8.44 3.28
C LEU A 153 -15.59 8.34 1.94
N ILE A 154 -15.85 9.27 1.05
CA ILE A 154 -15.09 9.45 -0.18
C ILE A 154 -14.02 10.51 0.06
N LEU A 155 -12.79 10.19 -0.27
CA LEU A 155 -11.65 11.10 -0.16
C LEU A 155 -10.98 11.28 -1.51
N MET A 156 -10.60 12.50 -1.83
CA MET A 156 -9.98 12.87 -3.11
C MET A 156 -8.70 13.67 -2.90
N LYS A 157 -7.76 13.54 -3.84
CA LYS A 157 -6.51 14.27 -3.85
C LYS A 157 -6.15 14.70 -5.27
N ALA A 158 -5.77 15.98 -5.47
CA ALA A 158 -5.11 16.45 -6.69
C ALA A 158 -3.65 15.96 -6.72
N ILE A 159 -3.16 15.49 -7.88
CA ILE A 159 -1.82 14.95 -8.05
C ILE A 159 -1.04 15.61 -9.19
#